data_ce93eeee0eac6209dd170524cb5e7d72
#
_entry.id   ce93eeee0eac6209dd170524cb5e7d72
#
_cell.length_a   1.000
_cell.length_b   1.000
_cell.length_c   1.000
_cell.angle_alpha   90.00
_cell.angle_beta   90.00
_cell.angle_gamma   90.00
#
_symmetry.space_group_name_H-M   'P 1'
#
loop_
_entity.id
_entity.type
_entity.pdbx_description
1 polymer ?
#
loop_
_entity_poly.entity_id
_entity_poly.type
_entity_poly.pdbx_seq_one_letter_code
_entity_poly.pdbx_strand_id
1 'polypeptide(L)'
;NQRRCQAIIELLEKRDELIDISVRAKEFAKQTEDCFNHSDVRSDNLAFNPQTGELKLVDWNWASYAPQGSGATEFLVDMARHGHDVTPWLGELNVEMLASFVGFFLTRSLKPPLKPGDNLRQMQALSAAVAYDLLERM
;
A
#
# COMPACT_ATOMS: atom_id res chain seq x y z
N ASN A 1 -2.27 15.94 -11.40
CA ASN A 1 -0.83 16.22 -11.26
C ASN A 1 -0.48 17.00 -10.00
N GLN A 2 -1.29 17.99 -9.63
CA GLN A 2 -1.00 18.87 -8.48
C GLN A 2 -0.98 18.09 -7.14
N ARG A 3 -1.94 17.20 -6.89
CA ARG A 3 -1.99 16.35 -5.67
C ARG A 3 -0.81 15.38 -5.58
N ARG A 4 -0.36 14.84 -6.71
CA ARG A 4 0.82 13.98 -6.76
C ARG A 4 2.09 14.75 -6.35
N CYS A 5 2.28 15.93 -6.92
CA CYS A 5 3.45 16.76 -6.61
C CYS A 5 3.46 17.15 -5.12
N GLN A 6 2.32 17.53 -4.57
CA GLN A 6 2.20 17.90 -3.16
C GLN A 6 2.54 16.76 -2.22
N ALA A 7 1.96 15.58 -2.44
CA ALA A 7 2.24 14.39 -1.61
C ALA A 7 3.72 13.97 -1.65
N ILE A 8 4.37 14.07 -2.81
CA ILE A 8 5.80 13.77 -2.94
C ILE A 8 6.64 14.81 -2.20
N ILE A 9 6.34 16.09 -2.36
CA ILE A 9 7.08 17.19 -1.71
C ILE A 9 7.03 17.01 -0.20
N GLU A 10 5.86 16.82 0.36
CA GLU A 10 5.65 16.63 1.80
C GLU A 10 6.43 15.44 2.36
N LEU A 11 6.47 14.32 1.63
CA LEU A 11 7.25 13.14 2.02
C LEU A 11 8.77 13.40 1.92
N LEU A 12 9.23 14.08 0.89
CA LEU A 12 10.67 14.36 0.70
C LEU A 12 11.22 15.36 1.72
N GLU A 13 10.39 16.23 2.28
CA GLU A 13 10.75 17.13 3.39
C GLU A 13 11.02 16.37 4.69
N LYS A 14 10.49 15.14 4.83
CA LYS A 14 10.63 14.26 6.00
C LYS A 14 11.81 13.28 5.86
N ARG A 15 12.96 13.79 5.42
CA ARG A 15 14.12 12.97 5.07
C ARG A 15 14.58 12.03 6.19
N ASP A 16 14.72 12.56 7.40
CA ASP A 16 15.25 11.77 8.53
C ASP A 16 14.27 10.65 8.92
N GLU A 17 12.98 10.93 8.91
CA GLU A 17 11.92 9.93 9.12
C GLU A 17 11.93 8.87 8.03
N LEU A 18 12.15 9.26 6.75
CA LEU A 18 12.26 8.30 5.64
C LEU A 18 13.48 7.38 5.77
N ILE A 19 14.58 7.86 6.37
CA ILE A 19 15.74 7.02 6.67
C ILE A 19 15.36 5.97 7.73
N ASP A 20 14.70 6.36 8.81
CA ASP A 20 14.25 5.42 9.86
C ASP A 20 13.24 4.41 9.30
N ILE A 21 12.30 4.87 8.48
CA ILE A 21 11.35 4.00 7.76
C ILE A 21 12.08 3.00 6.87
N SER A 22 13.15 3.41 6.17
CA SER A 22 13.93 2.52 5.31
C SER A 22 14.65 1.41 6.08
N VAL A 23 15.12 1.71 7.30
CA VAL A 23 15.70 0.71 8.19
C VAL A 23 14.63 -0.30 8.62
N ARG A 24 13.46 0.19 9.02
CA ARG A 24 12.32 -0.65 9.41
C ARG A 24 11.82 -1.53 8.26
N ALA A 25 11.76 -0.99 7.04
CA ALA A 25 11.36 -1.72 5.85
C ALA A 25 12.24 -2.95 5.56
N LYS A 26 13.53 -2.92 5.91
CA LYS A 26 14.44 -4.07 5.74
C LYS A 26 14.05 -5.26 6.62
N GLU A 27 13.40 -5.03 7.74
CA GLU A 27 12.95 -6.10 8.63
C GLU A 27 11.84 -6.94 8.01
N PHE A 28 11.03 -6.36 7.10
CA PHE A 28 10.02 -7.11 6.36
C PHE A 28 10.62 -8.28 5.58
N ALA A 29 11.76 -8.08 4.91
CA ALA A 29 12.43 -9.12 4.14
C ALA A 29 12.99 -10.28 4.99
N LYS A 30 13.03 -10.13 6.32
CA LYS A 30 13.47 -11.16 7.27
C LYS A 30 12.33 -11.95 7.88
N GLN A 31 11.08 -11.54 7.64
CA GLN A 31 9.91 -12.22 8.19
C GLN A 31 9.66 -13.54 7.46
N THR A 32 9.07 -14.50 8.19
CA THR A 32 8.68 -15.79 7.63
C THR A 32 7.54 -15.64 6.62
N GLU A 33 7.72 -16.19 5.43
CA GLU A 33 6.72 -16.19 4.34
C GLU A 33 5.92 -17.50 4.38
N ASP A 34 5.01 -17.64 5.34
CA ASP A 34 4.25 -18.86 5.60
C ASP A 34 2.74 -18.73 5.33
N CYS A 35 2.27 -17.54 5.00
CA CYS A 35 0.88 -17.28 4.68
C CYS A 35 0.67 -17.19 3.17
N PHE A 36 -0.22 -18.05 2.61
CA PHE A 36 -0.60 -17.91 1.21
C PHE A 36 -1.37 -16.61 1.01
N ASN A 37 -0.89 -15.75 0.13
CA ASN A 37 -1.41 -14.42 -0.11
C ASN A 37 -1.71 -14.19 -1.59
N HIS A 38 -2.72 -13.39 -1.86
CA HIS A 38 -3.08 -12.94 -3.21
C HIS A 38 -1.98 -12.04 -3.82
N SER A 39 -1.31 -11.26 -2.97
CA SER A 39 -0.20 -10.35 -3.31
C SER A 39 -0.57 -9.18 -4.24
N ASP A 40 -1.86 -8.89 -4.37
CA ASP A 40 -2.42 -7.69 -5.02
C ASP A 40 -3.86 -7.45 -4.53
N VAL A 41 -4.05 -7.43 -3.20
CA VAL A 41 -5.37 -7.27 -2.59
C VAL A 41 -5.78 -5.81 -2.65
N ARG A 42 -6.64 -5.49 -3.61
CA ARG A 42 -7.19 -4.15 -3.84
C ARG A 42 -8.68 -4.22 -4.12
N SER A 43 -9.36 -3.11 -3.95
CA SER A 43 -10.80 -2.99 -4.19
C SER A 43 -11.23 -3.33 -5.63
N ASP A 44 -10.38 -3.04 -6.62
CA ASP A 44 -10.63 -3.35 -8.03
C ASP A 44 -10.42 -4.84 -8.38
N ASN A 45 -9.82 -5.62 -7.47
CA ASN A 45 -9.73 -7.08 -7.56
C ASN A 45 -10.81 -7.81 -6.75
N LEU A 46 -11.83 -7.07 -6.25
CA LEU A 46 -12.97 -7.62 -5.54
C LEU A 46 -14.22 -7.59 -6.42
N ALA A 47 -14.86 -8.75 -6.57
CA ALA A 47 -16.15 -8.88 -7.24
C ALA A 47 -17.24 -9.13 -6.20
N PHE A 48 -18.23 -8.25 -6.15
CA PHE A 48 -19.36 -8.32 -5.22
C PHE A 48 -20.67 -8.61 -5.95
N ASN A 49 -21.40 -9.61 -5.47
CA ASN A 49 -22.75 -9.88 -5.94
C ASN A 49 -23.78 -9.25 -4.98
N PRO A 50 -24.47 -8.17 -5.36
CA PRO A 50 -25.39 -7.48 -4.47
C PRO A 50 -26.67 -8.27 -4.18
N GLN A 51 -27.00 -9.29 -4.98
CA GLN A 51 -28.18 -10.13 -4.76
C GLN A 51 -27.95 -11.20 -3.71
N THR A 52 -26.75 -11.78 -3.66
CA THR A 52 -26.39 -12.86 -2.76
C THR A 52 -25.51 -12.42 -1.58
N GLY A 53 -24.92 -11.23 -1.65
CA GLY A 53 -23.92 -10.74 -0.70
C GLY A 53 -22.55 -11.42 -0.85
N GLU A 54 -22.37 -12.26 -1.88
CA GLU A 54 -21.12 -12.97 -2.11
C GLU A 54 -20.02 -12.02 -2.56
N LEU A 55 -18.84 -12.15 -1.94
CA LEU A 55 -17.63 -11.43 -2.29
C LEU A 55 -16.57 -12.42 -2.77
N LYS A 56 -15.95 -12.13 -3.92
CA LYS A 56 -14.85 -12.92 -4.48
C LYS A 56 -13.64 -12.05 -4.74
N LEU A 57 -12.47 -12.56 -4.39
CA LEU A 57 -11.20 -12.00 -4.79
C LEU A 57 -10.77 -12.64 -6.11
N VAL A 58 -10.49 -11.80 -7.12
CA VAL A 58 -10.14 -12.21 -8.50
C VAL A 58 -8.74 -11.75 -8.85
N ASP A 59 -8.21 -12.18 -10.00
CA ASP A 59 -6.88 -11.83 -10.51
C ASP A 59 -5.73 -12.31 -9.61
N TRP A 60 -5.61 -13.62 -9.48
CA TRP A 60 -4.61 -14.31 -8.63
C TRP A 60 -3.22 -14.44 -9.28
N ASN A 61 -2.89 -13.63 -10.29
CA ASN A 61 -1.65 -13.75 -11.05
C ASN A 61 -0.37 -13.58 -10.20
N TRP A 62 -0.47 -12.87 -9.09
CA TRP A 62 0.65 -12.57 -8.19
C TRP A 62 0.64 -13.40 -6.90
N ALA A 63 -0.27 -14.37 -6.80
CA ALA A 63 -0.40 -15.17 -5.60
C ALA A 63 0.92 -15.84 -5.21
N SER A 64 1.31 -15.70 -3.96
CA SER A 64 2.57 -16.21 -3.41
C SER A 64 2.46 -16.40 -1.90
N TYR A 65 3.44 -17.05 -1.31
CA TYR A 65 3.59 -17.01 0.13
C TYR A 65 4.16 -15.66 0.56
N ALA A 66 3.69 -15.15 1.68
CA ALA A 66 4.07 -13.85 2.22
C ALA A 66 4.00 -13.85 3.75
N PRO A 67 4.60 -12.89 4.44
CA PRO A 67 4.44 -12.73 5.88
C PRO A 67 2.99 -12.49 6.29
N GLN A 68 2.67 -12.86 7.52
CA GLN A 68 1.35 -12.62 8.11
C GLN A 68 0.97 -11.14 8.04
N GLY A 69 -0.28 -10.84 7.77
CA GLY A 69 -0.82 -9.48 7.64
C GLY A 69 -0.57 -8.81 6.29
N SER A 70 0.14 -9.46 5.36
CA SER A 70 0.43 -8.87 4.05
C SER A 70 -0.83 -8.50 3.27
N GLY A 71 -1.78 -9.41 3.14
CA GLY A 71 -3.03 -9.14 2.42
C GLY A 71 -3.89 -8.05 3.08
N ALA A 72 -3.96 -8.05 4.41
CA ALA A 72 -4.65 -6.99 5.15
C ALA A 72 -3.97 -5.63 4.91
N THR A 73 -2.63 -5.57 4.94
CA THR A 73 -1.88 -4.33 4.70
C THR A 73 -2.13 -3.79 3.30
N GLU A 74 -2.07 -4.65 2.26
CA GLU A 74 -2.39 -4.26 0.88
C GLU A 74 -3.78 -3.64 0.76
N PHE A 75 -4.77 -4.34 1.31
CA PHE A 75 -6.17 -3.93 1.23
C PHE A 75 -6.45 -2.64 2.01
N LEU A 76 -5.95 -2.53 3.24
CA LEU A 76 -6.20 -1.36 4.08
C LEU A 76 -5.51 -0.10 3.55
N VAL A 77 -4.33 -0.20 2.94
CA VAL A 77 -3.70 0.92 2.23
C VAL A 77 -4.55 1.35 1.03
N ASP A 78 -5.10 0.41 0.27
CA ASP A 78 -5.99 0.73 -0.86
C ASP A 78 -7.28 1.40 -0.38
N MET A 79 -7.93 0.89 0.65
CA MET A 79 -9.14 1.46 1.23
C MET A 79 -8.91 2.87 1.79
N ALA A 80 -7.81 3.08 2.53
CA ALA A 80 -7.46 4.39 3.05
C ALA A 80 -7.15 5.40 1.92
N ARG A 81 -6.49 4.96 0.84
CA ARG A 81 -6.25 5.77 -0.36
C ARG A 81 -7.56 6.23 -1.02
N HIS A 82 -8.62 5.44 -0.94
CA HIS A 82 -9.96 5.81 -1.41
C HIS A 82 -10.77 6.63 -0.39
N GLY A 83 -10.18 6.97 0.76
CA GLY A 83 -10.80 7.84 1.76
C GLY A 83 -11.64 7.11 2.81
N HIS A 84 -11.55 5.79 2.89
CA HIS A 84 -12.24 5.02 3.93
C HIS A 84 -11.47 5.09 5.26
N ASP A 85 -12.20 5.13 6.36
CA ASP A 85 -11.61 5.03 7.69
C ASP A 85 -11.23 3.59 8.00
N VAL A 86 -9.94 3.34 8.13
CA VAL A 86 -9.36 2.03 8.45
C VAL A 86 -8.92 1.90 9.90
N THR A 87 -9.19 2.92 10.73
CA THR A 87 -8.79 2.96 12.15
C THR A 87 -9.17 1.69 12.92
N PRO A 88 -10.37 1.09 12.74
CA PRO A 88 -10.75 -0.11 13.47
C PRO A 88 -9.87 -1.34 13.19
N TRP A 89 -9.12 -1.33 12.09
CA TRP A 89 -8.33 -2.48 11.62
C TRP A 89 -6.80 -2.23 11.63
N LEU A 90 -6.33 -1.17 12.26
CA LEU A 90 -4.88 -0.88 12.32
C LEU A 90 -4.07 -2.03 12.91
N GLY A 91 -4.64 -2.82 13.83
CA GLY A 91 -3.99 -3.99 14.41
C GLY A 91 -3.73 -5.15 13.43
N GLU A 92 -4.38 -5.15 12.27
CA GLU A 92 -4.20 -6.16 11.22
C GLU A 92 -3.02 -5.84 10.28
N LEU A 93 -2.45 -4.63 10.37
CA LEU A 93 -1.37 -4.20 9.51
C LEU A 93 -0.04 -4.89 9.88
N ASN A 94 0.70 -5.33 8.86
CA ASN A 94 2.11 -5.65 8.99
C ASN A 94 2.92 -4.35 8.90
N VAL A 95 3.47 -3.92 10.02
CA VAL A 95 4.11 -2.60 10.17
C VAL A 95 5.36 -2.46 9.30
N GLU A 96 6.16 -3.53 9.19
CA GLU A 96 7.38 -3.55 8.39
C GLU A 96 7.04 -3.54 6.89
N MET A 97 5.96 -4.22 6.48
CA MET A 97 5.44 -4.15 5.12
C MET A 97 4.94 -2.74 4.80
N LEU A 98 4.22 -2.11 5.74
CA LEU A 98 3.74 -0.74 5.58
C LEU A 98 4.91 0.23 5.39
N ALA A 99 5.99 0.08 6.16
CA ALA A 99 7.24 0.84 5.99
C ALA A 99 7.85 0.60 4.60
N SER A 100 7.86 -0.65 4.11
CA SER A 100 8.35 -0.97 2.77
C SER A 100 7.49 -0.33 1.67
N PHE A 101 6.18 -0.21 1.87
CA PHE A 101 5.27 0.44 0.93
C PHE A 101 5.54 1.93 0.77
N VAL A 102 5.93 2.64 1.83
CA VAL A 102 6.34 4.05 1.72
C VAL A 102 7.47 4.17 0.69
N GLY A 103 8.54 3.42 0.84
CA GLY A 103 9.69 3.45 -0.06
C GLY A 103 9.37 2.96 -1.48
N PHE A 104 8.64 1.85 -1.59
CA PHE A 104 8.25 1.26 -2.87
C PHE A 104 7.39 2.23 -3.70
N PHE A 105 6.31 2.73 -3.12
CA PHE A 105 5.39 3.61 -3.83
C PHE A 105 6.00 4.99 -4.11
N LEU A 106 6.79 5.55 -3.17
CA LEU A 106 7.50 6.80 -3.40
C LEU A 106 8.45 6.67 -4.59
N THR A 107 9.30 5.66 -4.60
CA THR A 107 10.27 5.41 -5.69
C THR A 107 9.56 5.21 -7.04
N ARG A 108 8.46 4.45 -7.06
CA ARG A 108 7.68 4.21 -8.28
C ARG A 108 6.99 5.47 -8.78
N SER A 109 6.51 6.32 -7.88
CA SER A 109 5.83 7.56 -8.23
C SER A 109 6.74 8.59 -8.93
N LEU A 110 8.05 8.52 -8.69
CA LEU A 110 9.04 9.40 -9.31
C LEU A 110 9.38 9.01 -10.75
N LYS A 111 9.00 7.81 -11.20
CA LYS A 111 9.24 7.35 -12.57
C LYS A 111 8.37 8.10 -13.58
N PRO A 112 8.79 8.18 -14.85
CA PRO A 112 7.95 8.71 -15.92
C PRO A 112 6.60 7.98 -16.04
N PRO A 113 5.53 8.64 -16.51
CA PRO A 113 4.29 7.97 -16.87
C PRO A 113 4.53 6.82 -17.87
N LEU A 114 3.75 5.75 -17.79
CA LEU A 114 3.85 4.63 -18.75
C LEU A 114 3.31 5.03 -20.12
N LYS A 115 2.28 5.87 -20.13
CA LYS A 115 1.68 6.44 -21.34
C LYS A 115 1.09 7.81 -21.03
N PRO A 116 0.88 8.66 -22.04
CA PRO A 116 0.22 9.94 -21.85
C PRO A 116 -1.17 9.77 -21.19
N GLY A 117 -1.45 10.55 -20.16
CA GLY A 117 -2.74 10.58 -19.48
C GLY A 117 -2.99 9.45 -18.48
N ASP A 118 -2.05 8.52 -18.24
CA ASP A 118 -2.22 7.57 -17.16
C ASP A 118 -2.07 8.24 -15.78
N ASN A 119 -2.77 7.71 -14.79
CA ASN A 119 -2.77 8.19 -13.41
C ASN A 119 -1.98 7.30 -12.45
N LEU A 120 -1.26 6.30 -12.96
CA LEU A 120 -0.56 5.31 -12.15
C LEU A 120 0.43 5.97 -11.16
N ARG A 121 1.22 6.96 -11.65
CA ARG A 121 2.20 7.64 -10.80
C ARG A 121 1.55 8.47 -9.71
N GLN A 122 0.40 9.08 -10.00
CA GLN A 122 -0.40 9.78 -9.00
C GLN A 122 -0.95 8.82 -7.94
N MET A 123 -1.48 7.68 -8.36
CA MET A 123 -1.96 6.65 -7.46
C MET A 123 -0.83 6.13 -6.54
N GLN A 124 0.35 5.90 -7.09
CA GLN A 124 1.52 5.47 -6.32
C GLN A 124 1.98 6.53 -5.31
N ALA A 125 2.00 7.81 -5.70
CA ALA A 125 2.32 8.90 -4.77
C ALA A 125 1.32 8.98 -3.60
N LEU A 126 0.03 8.86 -3.87
CA LEU A 126 -1.01 8.85 -2.85
C LEU A 126 -0.90 7.60 -1.96
N SER A 127 -0.55 6.45 -2.52
CA SER A 127 -0.33 5.23 -1.73
C SER A 127 0.87 5.36 -0.80
N ALA A 128 1.95 6.04 -1.23
CA ALA A 128 3.10 6.32 -0.36
C ALA A 128 2.70 7.24 0.81
N ALA A 129 1.96 8.31 0.54
CA ALA A 129 1.48 9.24 1.56
C ALA A 129 0.54 8.55 2.56
N VAL A 130 -0.38 7.74 2.08
CA VAL A 130 -1.31 6.97 2.93
C VAL A 130 -0.56 5.95 3.79
N ALA A 131 0.39 5.21 3.21
CA ALA A 131 1.20 4.26 3.96
C ALA A 131 2.01 4.96 5.07
N TYR A 132 2.56 6.14 4.79
CA TYR A 132 3.24 6.96 5.76
C TYR A 132 2.29 7.40 6.89
N ASP A 133 1.12 7.96 6.56
CA ASP A 133 0.13 8.40 7.56
C ASP A 133 -0.35 7.25 8.46
N LEU A 134 -0.56 6.07 7.90
CA LEU A 134 -0.92 4.88 8.67
C LEU A 134 0.21 4.46 9.61
N LEU A 135 1.45 4.52 9.15
CA LEU A 135 2.63 4.18 9.96
C LEU A 135 2.80 5.13 11.15
N GLU A 136 2.53 6.43 10.97
CA GLU A 136 2.57 7.44 12.03
C GLU A 136 1.49 7.24 13.10
N ARG A 137 0.41 6.55 12.76
CA ARG A 137 -0.71 6.28 13.67
C ARG A 137 -0.53 5.01 14.50
N MET A 138 0.51 4.25 14.23
CA MET A 138 0.84 3.01 14.93
C MET A 138 1.87 3.22 16.02
#